data_c64d839232a2d3870cad9a37e2b53126
#
_entry.id   c64d839232a2d3870cad9a37e2b53126
#
_cell.length_a   1.000
_cell.length_b   1.000
_cell.length_c   1.000
_cell.angle_alpha   90.00
_cell.angle_beta   90.00
_cell.angle_gamma   90.00
#
_symmetry.space_group_name_H-M   'P 1'
#
loop_
_entity.id
_entity.type
_entity.pdbx_description
1 polymer ?
#
loop_
_entity_poly.entity_id
_entity_poly.type
_entity_poly.pdbx_seq_one_letter_code
_entity_poly.pdbx_strand_id
1 'polypeptide(L)'
;MDKLSYPMTLFNENDYLLLNICHAGRCEVELSPGTYVYMSPGTLNVSASPPKSSYCYPGGHYEGIELCLDLRRLKRHMPEALTDYGLTFEVLRRYTEEGNVMASLTNAGIQEEEKLFRMLREGHSSVYELRFAALSLICHLIGGDAQKIDCGVSITKGQRRIATEAEQLMTNDLRERYTIEELSSHFGISASAFKKYFTAVYGKPVSQYMREKRMEKAKELLATTDESIGEIALASGYEHQGKFGSAFRDCSGVSPLEYRRLNRKTSEEL
;
A
#
# COMPACT_ATOMS: atom_id res chain seq x y z
N MET A 1 7.84 11.39 -4.86
CA MET A 1 7.44 11.29 -3.44
C MET A 1 6.50 12.46 -3.17
N ASP A 2 5.22 12.28 -3.48
CA ASP A 2 4.24 13.33 -3.29
C ASP A 2 3.94 13.42 -1.80
N LYS A 3 4.44 14.48 -1.19
CA LYS A 3 4.06 14.85 0.17
C LYS A 3 2.62 15.36 0.11
N LEU A 4 1.66 14.53 0.49
CA LEU A 4 0.35 15.01 0.89
C LEU A 4 0.57 15.93 2.11
N SER A 5 0.63 17.22 1.86
CA SER A 5 0.71 18.22 2.91
C SER A 5 -0.70 18.50 3.40
N TYR A 6 -1.12 17.76 4.44
CA TYR A 6 -2.27 18.22 5.22
C TYR A 6 -1.87 19.50 5.97
N PRO A 7 -2.77 20.49 6.07
CA PRO A 7 -2.54 21.60 6.97
C PRO A 7 -2.60 21.08 8.41
N MET A 8 -1.44 20.67 8.94
CA MET A 8 -1.25 20.08 10.28
C MET A 8 -1.78 20.94 11.42
N THR A 9 -2.06 22.22 11.15
CA THR A 9 -2.55 23.19 12.14
C THR A 9 -4.04 23.04 12.51
N LEU A 10 -4.77 22.13 11.87
CA LEU A 10 -6.21 21.95 12.09
C LEU A 10 -6.59 20.76 12.99
N PHE A 11 -5.62 19.91 13.35
CA PHE A 11 -5.91 18.66 14.04
C PHE A 11 -5.49 18.71 15.50
N ASN A 12 -6.46 18.81 16.42
CA ASN A 12 -6.27 18.41 17.80
C ASN A 12 -6.56 16.90 17.90
N GLU A 13 -5.79 16.16 18.73
CA GLU A 13 -6.07 14.76 19.02
C GLU A 13 -7.52 14.58 19.48
N ASN A 14 -8.17 13.53 18.98
CA ASN A 14 -9.58 13.17 19.26
C ASN A 14 -10.68 14.04 18.65
N ASP A 15 -10.35 15.08 17.87
CA ASP A 15 -11.34 15.87 17.15
C ASP A 15 -11.72 15.30 15.78
N TYR A 16 -10.95 14.33 15.31
CA TYR A 16 -11.09 13.72 13.99
C TYR A 16 -11.01 12.20 14.05
N LEU A 17 -11.72 11.56 13.14
CA LEU A 17 -11.56 10.14 12.86
C LEU A 17 -11.07 9.99 11.42
N LEU A 18 -9.94 9.33 11.26
CA LEU A 18 -9.32 9.06 9.97
C LEU A 18 -9.63 7.61 9.56
N LEU A 19 -10.17 7.44 8.37
CA LEU A 19 -10.39 6.16 7.74
C LEU A 19 -9.44 6.08 6.54
N ASN A 20 -8.40 5.28 6.65
CA ASN A 20 -7.44 5.07 5.58
C ASN A 20 -7.69 3.69 4.96
N ILE A 21 -8.00 3.65 3.66
CA ILE A 21 -8.37 2.45 2.91
C ILE A 21 -7.32 2.21 1.85
N CYS A 22 -6.70 1.03 1.88
CA CYS A 22 -5.67 0.66 0.92
C CYS A 22 -6.32 0.11 -0.37
N HIS A 23 -6.10 0.82 -1.49
CA HIS A 23 -6.50 0.37 -2.84
C HIS A 23 -5.41 -0.47 -3.50
N ALA A 24 -4.15 -0.01 -3.46
CA ALA A 24 -3.01 -0.73 -4.02
C ALA A 24 -1.74 -0.49 -3.21
N GLY A 25 -0.78 -1.41 -3.32
CA GLY A 25 0.50 -1.32 -2.60
C GLY A 25 0.38 -1.68 -1.13
N ARG A 26 1.20 -1.05 -0.28
CA ARG A 26 1.22 -1.28 1.17
C ARG A 26 1.54 0.00 1.93
N CYS A 27 0.90 0.19 3.08
CA CYS A 27 1.16 1.29 4.01
C CYS A 27 1.44 0.74 5.40
N GLU A 28 2.47 1.25 6.05
CA GLU A 28 2.80 0.91 7.43
C GLU A 28 1.89 1.64 8.41
N VAL A 29 1.34 0.91 9.36
CA VAL A 29 0.56 1.43 10.49
C VAL A 29 1.25 1.05 11.79
N GLU A 30 1.53 2.01 12.66
CA GLU A 30 2.02 1.77 14.01
C GLU A 30 0.83 1.62 14.95
N LEU A 31 0.59 0.39 15.43
CA LEU A 31 -0.52 0.09 16.35
C LEU A 31 -0.24 0.61 17.77
N SER A 32 0.99 0.45 18.22
CA SER A 32 1.51 0.94 19.49
C SER A 32 3.00 1.25 19.32
N PRO A 33 3.62 2.05 20.21
CA PRO A 33 5.03 2.42 20.07
C PRO A 33 5.95 1.23 19.77
N GLY A 34 6.57 1.23 18.60
CA GLY A 34 7.49 0.19 18.15
C GLY A 34 6.85 -1.10 17.63
N THR A 35 5.51 -1.18 17.49
CA THR A 35 4.77 -2.32 16.94
C THR A 35 4.05 -1.90 15.66
N TYR A 36 4.35 -2.57 14.56
CA TYR A 36 3.90 -2.22 13.21
C TYR A 36 3.10 -3.35 12.57
N VAL A 37 2.11 -2.95 11.78
CA VAL A 37 1.39 -3.80 10.83
C VAL A 37 1.37 -3.10 9.47
N TYR A 38 1.00 -3.83 8.43
CA TYR A 38 0.99 -3.30 7.08
C TYR A 38 -0.36 -3.50 6.44
N MET A 39 -0.98 -2.40 6.03
CA MET A 39 -2.17 -2.41 5.20
C MET A 39 -1.86 -3.05 3.84
N SER A 40 -2.83 -3.73 3.30
CA SER A 40 -2.83 -4.30 1.94
C SER A 40 -4.16 -3.99 1.25
N PRO A 41 -4.29 -4.18 -0.07
CA PRO A 41 -5.55 -3.95 -0.77
C PRO A 41 -6.75 -4.62 -0.07
N GLY A 42 -7.84 -3.89 0.06
CA GLY A 42 -9.05 -4.34 0.75
C GLY A 42 -8.97 -4.24 2.28
N THR A 43 -7.98 -3.56 2.85
CA THR A 43 -7.90 -3.28 4.28
C THR A 43 -8.15 -1.81 4.60
N LEU A 44 -8.72 -1.59 5.80
CA LEU A 44 -9.03 -0.29 6.39
C LEU A 44 -8.26 -0.13 7.70
N ASN A 45 -7.69 1.04 7.91
CA ASN A 45 -7.28 1.51 9.24
C ASN A 45 -8.17 2.66 9.69
N VAL A 46 -8.71 2.57 10.90
CA VAL A 46 -9.44 3.64 11.57
C VAL A 46 -8.58 4.17 12.72
N SER A 47 -8.33 5.46 12.74
CA SER A 47 -7.46 6.11 13.73
C SER A 47 -7.98 7.48 14.12
N ALA A 48 -7.86 7.82 15.41
CA ALA A 48 -8.08 9.16 15.92
C ALA A 48 -6.78 10.00 15.99
N SER A 49 -5.65 9.38 15.69
CA SER A 49 -4.36 10.08 15.68
C SER A 49 -4.25 11.00 14.46
N PRO A 50 -3.63 12.18 14.59
CA PRO A 50 -3.37 13.04 13.47
C PRO A 50 -2.50 12.34 12.42
N PRO A 51 -2.63 12.71 11.13
CA PRO A 51 -1.78 12.16 10.08
C PRO A 51 -0.30 12.34 10.43
N LYS A 52 0.49 11.29 10.28
CA LYS A 52 1.93 11.38 10.50
C LYS A 52 2.57 12.27 9.43
N SER A 53 3.65 12.97 9.79
CA SER A 53 4.43 13.79 8.84
C SER A 53 5.12 12.95 7.74
N SER A 54 5.23 11.64 7.95
CA SER A 54 5.80 10.70 6.97
C SER A 54 5.18 9.32 7.15
N TYR A 55 4.82 8.70 6.03
CA TYR A 55 4.36 7.32 5.94
C TYR A 55 5.46 6.46 5.32
N CYS A 56 5.55 5.21 5.74
CA CYS A 56 6.40 4.21 5.10
C CYS A 56 5.55 3.35 4.17
N TYR A 57 5.99 3.29 2.91
CA TYR A 57 5.36 2.46 1.87
C TYR A 57 6.34 1.39 1.43
N PRO A 58 6.28 0.18 2.02
CA PRO A 58 7.16 -0.92 1.61
C PRO A 58 7.00 -1.25 0.14
N GLY A 59 8.15 -1.29 -0.58
CA GLY A 59 8.14 -1.47 -2.02
C GLY A 59 7.96 -0.18 -2.84
N GLY A 60 7.80 0.99 -2.18
CA GLY A 60 7.79 2.31 -2.82
C GLY A 60 6.47 2.70 -3.50
N HIS A 61 5.41 1.89 -3.36
CA HIS A 61 4.11 2.16 -3.97
C HIS A 61 2.97 2.01 -2.97
N TYR A 62 2.08 3.00 -2.98
CA TYR A 62 0.82 2.98 -2.23
C TYR A 62 -0.21 3.86 -2.94
N GLU A 63 -1.41 3.35 -3.11
CA GLU A 63 -2.59 4.09 -3.50
C GLU A 63 -3.71 3.80 -2.51
N GLY A 64 -4.48 4.82 -2.12
CA GLY A 64 -5.55 4.64 -1.16
C GLY A 64 -6.46 5.85 -1.06
N ILE A 65 -7.53 5.68 -0.30
CA ILE A 65 -8.47 6.74 0.04
C ILE A 65 -8.33 7.04 1.52
N GLU A 66 -8.19 8.31 1.86
CA GLU A 66 -8.26 8.76 3.24
C GLU A 66 -9.48 9.66 3.42
N LEU A 67 -10.37 9.26 4.32
CA LEU A 67 -11.55 10.02 4.72
C LEU A 67 -11.33 10.58 6.13
N CYS A 68 -11.48 11.89 6.26
CA CYS A 68 -11.34 12.59 7.53
C CYS A 68 -12.71 13.07 8.01
N LEU A 69 -13.15 12.53 9.14
CA LEU A 69 -14.43 12.93 9.77
C LEU A 69 -14.16 13.93 10.91
N ASP A 70 -14.68 15.14 10.80
CA ASP A 70 -14.64 16.16 11.87
C ASP A 70 -15.68 15.81 12.95
N LEU A 71 -15.23 15.19 14.02
CA LEU A 71 -16.09 14.75 15.13
C LEU A 71 -16.76 15.92 15.87
N ARG A 72 -16.16 17.12 15.88
CA ARG A 72 -16.77 18.32 16.49
C ARG A 72 -18.00 18.78 15.71
N ARG A 73 -17.93 18.70 14.36
CA ARG A 73 -19.07 19.00 13.49
C ARG A 73 -20.15 17.94 13.61
N LEU A 74 -19.77 16.66 13.58
CA LEU A 74 -20.70 15.53 13.70
C LEU A 74 -21.40 15.51 15.06
N LYS A 75 -20.71 15.89 16.15
CA LYS A 75 -21.35 16.04 17.48
C LYS A 75 -22.44 17.09 17.50
N ARG A 76 -22.29 18.17 16.73
CA ARG A 76 -23.28 19.26 16.66
C ARG A 76 -24.43 18.99 15.70
N HIS A 77 -24.11 18.30 14.61
CA HIS A 77 -25.07 18.00 13.56
C HIS A 77 -24.67 16.71 12.86
N MET A 78 -25.33 15.61 13.25
CA MET A 78 -25.13 14.31 12.62
C MET A 78 -26.07 14.24 11.40
N PRO A 79 -25.56 13.87 10.20
CA PRO A 79 -26.43 13.67 9.04
C PRO A 79 -27.44 12.53 9.28
N GLU A 80 -28.72 12.78 8.99
CA GLU A 80 -29.79 11.77 9.14
C GLU A 80 -29.46 10.48 8.40
N ALA A 81 -28.90 10.57 7.19
CA ALA A 81 -28.48 9.43 6.40
C ALA A 81 -27.48 8.51 7.12
N LEU A 82 -26.65 9.03 8.02
CA LEU A 82 -25.74 8.24 8.83
C LEU A 82 -26.47 7.60 10.03
N THR A 83 -27.36 8.36 10.69
CA THR A 83 -28.12 7.87 11.83
C THR A 83 -29.12 6.78 11.44
N ASP A 84 -29.75 6.88 10.29
CA ASP A 84 -30.65 5.86 9.74
C ASP A 84 -29.93 4.52 9.48
N TYR A 85 -28.63 4.55 9.19
CA TYR A 85 -27.76 3.39 9.10
C TYR A 85 -27.23 2.90 10.45
N GLY A 86 -27.65 3.49 11.57
CA GLY A 86 -27.18 3.14 12.90
C GLY A 86 -25.82 3.77 13.25
N LEU A 87 -25.29 4.66 12.43
CA LEU A 87 -24.04 5.36 12.63
C LEU A 87 -24.28 6.60 13.48
N THR A 88 -24.23 6.43 14.80
CA THR A 88 -24.36 7.53 15.74
C THR A 88 -23.00 8.13 16.11
N PHE A 89 -23.02 9.32 16.71
CA PHE A 89 -21.80 9.95 17.22
C PHE A 89 -21.10 9.05 18.26
N GLU A 90 -21.86 8.33 19.10
CA GLU A 90 -21.34 7.42 20.11
C GLU A 90 -20.60 6.24 19.47
N VAL A 91 -21.09 5.72 18.35
CA VAL A 91 -20.41 4.67 17.57
C VAL A 91 -19.08 5.18 17.04
N LEU A 92 -19.04 6.37 16.44
CA LEU A 92 -17.80 6.97 15.93
C LEU A 92 -16.81 7.25 17.07
N ARG A 93 -17.28 7.73 18.22
CA ARG A 93 -16.46 8.04 19.37
C ARG A 93 -15.73 6.80 19.92
N ARG A 94 -16.34 5.62 19.90
CA ARG A 94 -15.69 4.38 20.35
C ARG A 94 -14.39 4.10 19.60
N TYR A 95 -14.33 4.39 18.31
CA TYR A 95 -13.09 4.22 17.54
C TYR A 95 -11.97 5.16 18.00
N THR A 96 -12.28 6.30 18.61
CA THR A 96 -11.24 7.18 19.20
C THR A 96 -10.66 6.61 20.49
N GLU A 97 -11.43 5.80 21.19
CA GLU A 97 -11.01 5.17 22.47
C GLU A 97 -10.23 3.86 22.21
N GLU A 98 -10.49 3.18 21.11
CA GLU A 98 -9.83 1.91 20.75
C GLU A 98 -8.44 2.10 20.14
N GLY A 99 -8.06 3.33 19.75
CA GLY A 99 -6.79 3.62 19.07
C GLY A 99 -6.81 3.26 17.59
N ASN A 100 -5.75 2.60 17.09
CA ASN A 100 -5.69 2.15 15.70
C ASN A 100 -6.45 0.83 15.55
N VAL A 101 -7.52 0.85 14.78
CA VAL A 101 -8.34 -0.34 14.47
C VAL A 101 -8.10 -0.73 13.02
N MET A 102 -7.75 -1.98 12.80
CA MET A 102 -7.65 -2.55 11.46
C MET A 102 -8.86 -3.42 11.15
N ALA A 103 -9.35 -3.32 9.92
CA ALA A 103 -10.46 -4.14 9.45
C ALA A 103 -10.27 -4.55 7.99
N SER A 104 -10.91 -5.65 7.57
CA SER A 104 -11.09 -5.99 6.16
C SER A 104 -12.39 -5.43 5.64
N LEU A 105 -12.38 -4.98 4.40
CA LEU A 105 -13.59 -4.63 3.69
C LEU A 105 -14.35 -5.91 3.31
N THR A 106 -15.68 -5.83 3.38
CA THR A 106 -16.54 -6.82 2.71
C THR A 106 -16.51 -6.61 1.20
N ASN A 107 -17.06 -7.55 0.44
CA ASN A 107 -17.20 -7.40 -1.02
C ASN A 107 -17.98 -6.13 -1.39
N ALA A 108 -19.02 -5.78 -0.64
CA ALA A 108 -19.77 -4.54 -0.87
C ALA A 108 -18.91 -3.30 -0.58
N GLY A 109 -18.14 -3.30 0.52
CA GLY A 109 -17.22 -2.24 0.87
C GLY A 109 -16.12 -2.05 -0.19
N ILE A 110 -15.59 -3.14 -0.76
CA ILE A 110 -14.62 -3.10 -1.87
C ILE A 110 -15.23 -2.44 -3.10
N GLN A 111 -16.46 -2.79 -3.48
CA GLN A 111 -17.14 -2.19 -4.63
C GLN A 111 -17.38 -0.68 -4.47
N GLU A 112 -17.78 -0.24 -3.28
CA GLU A 112 -17.97 1.19 -2.99
C GLU A 112 -16.62 1.94 -2.96
N GLU A 113 -15.56 1.31 -2.44
CA GLU A 113 -14.20 1.85 -2.47
C GLU A 113 -13.71 2.01 -3.91
N GLU A 114 -13.79 0.99 -4.74
CA GLU A 114 -13.40 1.02 -6.15
C GLU A 114 -14.15 2.10 -6.94
N LYS A 115 -15.46 2.27 -6.66
CA LYS A 115 -16.28 3.31 -7.26
C LYS A 115 -15.79 4.70 -6.89
N LEU A 116 -15.59 4.98 -5.58
CA LEU A 116 -15.10 6.26 -5.11
C LEU A 116 -13.70 6.55 -5.62
N PHE A 117 -12.81 5.56 -5.61
CA PHE A 117 -11.44 5.67 -6.10
C PHE A 117 -11.42 6.06 -7.59
N ARG A 118 -12.25 5.42 -8.42
CA ARG A 118 -12.40 5.74 -9.84
C ARG A 118 -12.90 7.17 -10.04
N MET A 119 -13.95 7.57 -9.31
CA MET A 119 -14.50 8.94 -9.39
C MET A 119 -13.44 9.99 -9.06
N LEU A 120 -12.60 9.75 -8.04
CA LEU A 120 -11.50 10.64 -7.67
C LEU A 120 -10.42 10.72 -8.74
N ARG A 121 -10.08 9.59 -9.40
CA ARG A 121 -9.07 9.55 -10.47
C ARG A 121 -9.54 10.21 -11.77
N GLU A 122 -10.78 10.00 -12.16
CA GLU A 122 -11.36 10.59 -13.37
C GLU A 122 -11.55 12.10 -13.26
N GLY A 123 -11.73 12.64 -12.05
CA GLY A 123 -11.79 14.07 -11.79
C GLY A 123 -13.01 14.81 -12.36
N HIS A 124 -13.99 14.10 -12.92
CA HIS A 124 -15.17 14.69 -13.57
C HIS A 124 -16.41 14.73 -12.67
N SER A 125 -16.34 14.09 -11.49
CA SER A 125 -17.46 14.01 -10.55
C SER A 125 -17.66 15.32 -9.78
N SER A 126 -18.92 15.70 -9.58
CA SER A 126 -19.25 16.84 -8.75
C SER A 126 -18.94 16.56 -7.27
N VAL A 127 -18.76 17.63 -6.50
CA VAL A 127 -18.55 17.53 -5.04
C VAL A 127 -19.70 16.79 -4.34
N TYR A 128 -20.92 16.89 -4.85
CA TYR A 128 -22.09 16.22 -4.29
C TYR A 128 -22.06 14.69 -4.53
N GLU A 129 -21.68 14.27 -5.74
CA GLU A 129 -21.50 12.85 -6.08
C GLU A 129 -20.41 12.22 -5.24
N LEU A 130 -19.26 12.88 -5.09
CA LEU A 130 -18.17 12.41 -4.25
C LEU A 130 -18.58 12.29 -2.79
N ARG A 131 -19.34 13.27 -2.26
CA ARG A 131 -19.86 13.19 -0.89
C ARG A 131 -20.83 12.04 -0.70
N PHE A 132 -21.70 11.80 -1.66
CA PHE A 132 -22.66 10.68 -1.60
C PHE A 132 -21.93 9.33 -1.63
N ALA A 133 -20.96 9.17 -2.53
CA ALA A 133 -20.15 7.96 -2.61
C ALA A 133 -19.32 7.74 -1.32
N ALA A 134 -18.73 8.79 -0.76
CA ALA A 134 -18.02 8.72 0.52
C ALA A 134 -18.94 8.34 1.68
N LEU A 135 -20.17 8.89 1.76
CA LEU A 135 -21.15 8.51 2.78
C LEU A 135 -21.56 7.04 2.64
N SER A 136 -21.83 6.57 1.42
CA SER A 136 -22.13 5.17 1.15
C SER A 136 -21.00 4.27 1.66
N LEU A 137 -19.76 4.60 1.32
CA LEU A 137 -18.59 3.85 1.77
C LEU A 137 -18.46 3.85 3.31
N ILE A 138 -18.63 5.01 3.98
CA ILE A 138 -18.57 5.11 5.44
C ILE A 138 -19.63 4.21 6.10
N CYS A 139 -20.84 4.15 5.56
CA CYS A 139 -21.91 3.28 6.07
C CYS A 139 -21.50 1.80 6.03
N HIS A 140 -20.88 1.35 4.94
CA HIS A 140 -20.36 -0.01 4.82
C HIS A 140 -19.16 -0.28 5.75
N LEU A 141 -18.33 0.71 6.01
CA LEU A 141 -17.11 0.54 6.83
C LEU A 141 -17.41 0.48 8.33
N ILE A 142 -18.30 1.32 8.81
CA ILE A 142 -18.54 1.51 10.25
C ILE A 142 -19.87 0.86 10.68
N GLY A 143 -20.81 0.67 9.77
CA GLY A 143 -22.14 0.14 10.03
C GLY A 143 -22.22 -1.37 10.36
N GLY A 144 -21.07 -2.05 10.51
CA GLY A 144 -21.00 -3.47 10.91
C GLY A 144 -20.54 -4.44 9.83
N ASP A 145 -20.35 -3.97 8.60
CA ASP A 145 -19.90 -4.83 7.50
C ASP A 145 -18.38 -5.00 7.46
N ALA A 146 -17.61 -4.13 8.12
CA ALA A 146 -16.18 -4.29 8.25
C ALA A 146 -15.86 -5.27 9.38
N GLN A 147 -15.29 -6.41 9.05
CA GLN A 147 -14.82 -7.36 10.05
C GLN A 147 -13.48 -6.88 10.63
N LYS A 148 -13.44 -6.63 11.95
CA LYS A 148 -12.17 -6.45 12.64
C LYS A 148 -11.27 -7.64 12.31
N ILE A 149 -10.14 -7.38 11.69
CA ILE A 149 -9.12 -8.39 11.48
C ILE A 149 -8.18 -8.39 12.66
N ASP A 150 -7.84 -9.58 13.12
CA ASP A 150 -6.57 -9.76 13.77
C ASP A 150 -5.52 -9.32 12.75
N CYS A 151 -4.83 -8.20 13.04
CA CYS A 151 -4.02 -7.39 12.11
C CYS A 151 -2.86 -8.15 11.45
N GLY A 152 -3.02 -9.44 11.19
CA GLY A 152 -1.98 -10.28 10.64
C GLY A 152 -0.75 -10.33 11.56
N VAL A 153 0.41 -10.53 10.98
CA VAL A 153 1.65 -10.57 11.75
C VAL A 153 2.07 -9.15 12.09
N SER A 154 1.83 -8.73 13.35
CA SER A 154 2.49 -7.54 13.89
C SER A 154 3.99 -7.80 14.04
N ILE A 155 4.80 -6.81 13.75
CA ILE A 155 6.26 -6.89 13.87
C ILE A 155 6.81 -5.73 14.71
N THR A 156 7.88 -6.02 15.44
CA THR A 156 8.61 -5.03 16.22
C THR A 156 9.51 -4.17 15.33
N LYS A 157 9.97 -3.04 15.88
CA LYS A 157 10.96 -2.16 15.22
C LYS A 157 12.22 -2.92 14.78
N GLY A 158 12.71 -3.86 15.60
CA GLY A 158 13.88 -4.70 15.26
C GLY A 158 13.61 -5.64 14.09
N GLN A 159 12.47 -6.31 14.10
CA GLN A 159 12.06 -7.21 13.00
C GLN A 159 11.82 -6.44 11.69
N ARG A 160 11.19 -5.26 11.76
CA ARG A 160 11.04 -4.34 10.64
C ARG A 160 12.41 -3.98 10.04
N ARG A 161 13.37 -3.56 10.90
CA ARG A 161 14.72 -3.19 10.49
C ARG A 161 15.39 -4.32 9.71
N ILE A 162 15.33 -5.57 10.20
CA ILE A 162 15.88 -6.74 9.50
C ILE A 162 15.29 -6.87 8.09
N ALA A 163 13.97 -6.77 7.94
CA ALA A 163 13.34 -6.90 6.63
C ALA A 163 13.75 -5.77 5.67
N THR A 164 13.84 -4.53 6.15
CA THR A 164 14.20 -3.37 5.32
C THR A 164 15.68 -3.35 4.95
N GLU A 165 16.59 -3.68 5.87
CA GLU A 165 18.02 -3.80 5.59
C GLU A 165 18.31 -4.95 4.61
N ALA A 166 17.61 -6.09 4.73
CA ALA A 166 17.73 -7.19 3.78
C ALA A 166 17.23 -6.79 2.38
N GLU A 167 16.14 -6.04 2.29
CA GLU A 167 15.64 -5.54 1.01
C GLU A 167 16.68 -4.62 0.35
N GLN A 168 17.25 -3.68 1.09
CA GLN A 168 18.29 -2.79 0.60
C GLN A 168 19.52 -3.56 0.10
N LEU A 169 19.98 -4.58 0.85
CA LEU A 169 21.09 -5.44 0.41
C LEU A 169 20.78 -6.13 -0.92
N MET A 170 19.59 -6.72 -1.05
CA MET A 170 19.19 -7.44 -2.26
C MET A 170 18.91 -6.56 -3.47
N THR A 171 18.52 -5.32 -3.28
CA THR A 171 18.15 -4.40 -4.36
C THR A 171 19.28 -3.45 -4.75
N ASN A 172 20.32 -3.31 -3.94
CA ASN A 172 21.48 -2.47 -4.22
C ASN A 172 22.20 -2.90 -5.52
N ASP A 173 22.39 -4.21 -5.71
CA ASP A 173 22.81 -4.79 -6.99
C ASP A 173 21.96 -6.04 -7.32
N LEU A 174 21.06 -5.90 -8.31
CA LEU A 174 20.16 -6.98 -8.71
C LEU A 174 20.87 -8.19 -9.35
N ARG A 175 22.15 -8.05 -9.71
CA ARG A 175 23.00 -9.14 -10.23
C ARG A 175 23.41 -10.08 -9.12
N GLU A 176 23.57 -9.56 -7.91
CA GLU A 176 23.86 -10.37 -6.74
C GLU A 176 22.66 -11.22 -6.34
N ARG A 177 22.95 -12.45 -5.90
CA ARG A 177 21.95 -13.40 -5.48
C ARG A 177 22.22 -13.83 -4.05
N TYR A 178 21.25 -13.55 -3.20
CA TYR A 178 21.29 -13.96 -1.80
C TYR A 178 20.31 -15.11 -1.58
N THR A 179 20.77 -16.16 -0.92
CA THR A 179 19.90 -17.22 -0.40
C THR A 179 19.22 -16.76 0.90
N ILE A 180 18.13 -17.43 1.24
CA ILE A 180 17.44 -17.16 2.53
C ILE A 180 18.38 -17.51 3.71
N GLU A 181 19.17 -18.53 3.54
CA GLU A 181 20.16 -19.02 4.53
C GLU A 181 21.25 -17.98 4.78
N GLU A 182 21.83 -17.40 3.74
CA GLU A 182 22.80 -16.31 3.85
C GLU A 182 22.22 -15.09 4.54
N LEU A 183 21.03 -14.62 4.11
CA LEU A 183 20.37 -13.47 4.72
C LEU A 183 20.02 -13.72 6.19
N SER A 184 19.42 -14.86 6.51
CA SER A 184 19.06 -15.19 7.88
C SER A 184 20.29 -15.32 8.79
N SER A 185 21.38 -15.90 8.29
CA SER A 185 22.66 -15.99 8.99
C SER A 185 23.28 -14.60 9.23
N HIS A 186 23.23 -13.70 8.24
CA HIS A 186 23.72 -12.33 8.34
C HIS A 186 23.05 -11.57 9.48
N PHE A 187 21.73 -11.75 9.66
CA PHE A 187 20.97 -11.11 10.74
C PHE A 187 20.90 -11.92 12.03
N GLY A 188 21.53 -13.07 12.12
CA GLY A 188 21.55 -13.93 13.31
C GLY A 188 20.17 -14.49 13.69
N ILE A 189 19.31 -14.78 12.72
CA ILE A 189 17.96 -15.31 12.93
C ILE A 189 17.72 -16.59 12.12
N SER A 190 16.64 -17.31 12.43
CA SER A 190 16.28 -18.49 11.63
C SER A 190 15.69 -18.11 10.26
N ALA A 191 15.85 -18.97 9.27
CA ALA A 191 15.26 -18.82 7.94
C ALA A 191 13.73 -18.63 7.96
N SER A 192 13.04 -19.31 8.88
CA SER A 192 11.59 -19.17 9.07
C SER A 192 11.22 -17.79 9.64
N ALA A 193 11.96 -17.28 10.61
CA ALA A 193 11.76 -15.94 11.17
C ALA A 193 12.00 -14.86 10.09
N PHE A 194 13.08 -15.00 9.31
CA PHE A 194 13.38 -14.09 8.21
C PHE A 194 12.22 -14.03 7.18
N LYS A 195 11.77 -15.20 6.69
CA LYS A 195 10.62 -15.27 5.77
C LYS A 195 9.37 -14.60 6.34
N LYS A 196 9.08 -14.84 7.63
CA LYS A 196 7.95 -14.24 8.34
C LYS A 196 8.04 -12.71 8.36
N TYR A 197 9.19 -12.16 8.76
CA TYR A 197 9.38 -10.71 8.85
C TYR A 197 9.32 -10.05 7.46
N PHE A 198 9.99 -10.62 6.48
CA PHE A 198 9.98 -10.10 5.12
C PHE A 198 8.56 -10.11 4.51
N THR A 199 7.85 -11.23 4.63
CA THR A 199 6.47 -11.33 4.14
C THR A 199 5.53 -10.39 4.89
N ALA A 200 5.71 -10.18 6.18
CA ALA A 200 4.90 -9.22 6.94
C ALA A 200 5.07 -7.80 6.40
N VAL A 201 6.30 -7.36 6.10
CA VAL A 201 6.59 -6.01 5.57
C VAL A 201 6.14 -5.89 4.11
N TYR A 202 6.58 -6.80 3.23
CA TYR A 202 6.44 -6.65 1.77
C TYR A 202 5.22 -7.38 1.19
N GLY A 203 4.50 -8.18 1.99
CA GLY A 203 3.26 -8.86 1.60
C GLY A 203 3.45 -10.08 0.70
N LYS A 204 4.69 -10.44 0.38
CA LYS A 204 5.02 -11.53 -0.54
C LYS A 204 6.35 -12.19 -0.20
N PRO A 205 6.59 -13.43 -0.64
CA PRO A 205 7.88 -14.11 -0.48
C PRO A 205 9.02 -13.34 -1.14
N VAL A 206 10.24 -13.47 -0.59
CA VAL A 206 11.48 -12.84 -1.12
C VAL A 206 11.67 -13.09 -2.62
N SER A 207 11.49 -14.33 -3.06
CA SER A 207 11.68 -14.71 -4.46
C SER A 207 10.73 -13.99 -5.41
N GLN A 208 9.47 -13.84 -5.02
CA GLN A 208 8.48 -13.10 -5.78
C GLN A 208 8.79 -11.60 -5.80
N TYR A 209 9.13 -11.03 -4.64
CA TYR A 209 9.50 -9.62 -4.51
C TYR A 209 10.69 -9.29 -5.42
N MET A 210 11.76 -10.08 -5.36
CA MET A 210 12.95 -9.86 -6.17
C MET A 210 12.71 -10.06 -7.68
N ARG A 211 11.82 -11.00 -8.05
CA ARG A 211 11.38 -11.14 -9.45
C ARG A 211 10.70 -9.86 -9.95
N GLU A 212 9.81 -9.29 -9.16
CA GLU A 212 9.12 -8.04 -9.51
C GLU A 212 10.10 -6.87 -9.63
N LYS A 213 11.02 -6.70 -8.66
CA LYS A 213 12.05 -5.65 -8.70
C LYS A 213 12.95 -5.74 -9.94
N ARG A 214 13.36 -6.96 -10.31
CA ARG A 214 14.11 -7.19 -11.54
C ARG A 214 13.31 -6.82 -12.79
N MET A 215 12.01 -7.12 -12.82
CA MET A 215 11.15 -6.73 -13.95
C MET A 215 10.86 -5.23 -13.98
N GLU A 216 10.72 -4.57 -12.84
CA GLU A 216 10.61 -3.10 -12.75
C GLU A 216 11.85 -2.44 -13.35
N LYS A 217 13.05 -2.89 -12.96
CA LYS A 217 14.32 -2.39 -13.51
C LYS A 217 14.43 -2.62 -15.02
N ALA A 218 14.05 -3.82 -15.48
CA ALA A 218 14.04 -4.13 -16.91
C ALA A 218 13.10 -3.21 -17.71
N LYS A 219 11.91 -2.94 -17.22
CA LYS A 219 10.94 -2.02 -17.84
C LYS A 219 11.49 -0.60 -17.93
N GLU A 220 12.11 -0.12 -16.85
CA GLU A 220 12.78 1.18 -16.81
C GLU A 220 13.84 1.28 -17.91
N LEU A 221 14.80 0.33 -17.93
CA LEU A 221 15.89 0.33 -18.91
C LEU A 221 15.40 0.19 -20.35
N LEU A 222 14.39 -0.66 -20.60
CA LEU A 222 13.79 -0.80 -21.92
C LEU A 222 13.15 0.49 -22.45
N ALA A 223 12.56 1.29 -21.56
CA ALA A 223 11.89 2.54 -21.91
C ALA A 223 12.88 3.70 -22.07
N THR A 224 14.00 3.70 -21.33
CA THR A 224 14.87 4.87 -21.18
C THR A 224 16.26 4.75 -21.82
N THR A 225 16.70 3.53 -22.22
CA THR A 225 18.06 3.31 -22.73
C THR A 225 18.08 2.60 -24.10
N ASP A 226 19.22 2.68 -24.79
CA ASP A 226 19.52 1.96 -26.03
C ASP A 226 20.29 0.65 -25.82
N GLU A 227 20.50 0.26 -24.55
CA GLU A 227 21.19 -0.98 -24.22
C GLU A 227 20.55 -2.19 -24.93
N SER A 228 21.36 -3.15 -25.31
CA SER A 228 20.88 -4.38 -25.91
C SER A 228 20.01 -5.17 -24.92
N ILE A 229 19.12 -6.02 -25.43
CA ILE A 229 18.30 -6.90 -24.57
C ILE A 229 19.15 -7.80 -23.68
N GLY A 230 20.36 -8.18 -24.14
CA GLY A 230 21.32 -8.95 -23.36
C GLY A 230 21.90 -8.14 -22.19
N GLU A 231 22.30 -6.90 -22.41
CA GLU A 231 22.79 -5.99 -21.35
C GLU A 231 21.71 -5.70 -20.32
N ILE A 232 20.49 -5.41 -20.77
CA ILE A 232 19.35 -5.21 -19.86
C ILE A 232 19.04 -6.48 -19.04
N ALA A 233 19.13 -7.67 -19.65
CA ALA A 233 18.96 -8.91 -18.92
C ALA A 233 19.98 -9.03 -17.79
N LEU A 234 21.27 -8.78 -18.06
CA LEU A 234 22.35 -8.80 -17.08
C LEU A 234 22.13 -7.74 -15.98
N ALA A 235 21.85 -6.49 -16.37
CA ALA A 235 21.60 -5.40 -15.43
C ALA A 235 20.36 -5.67 -14.52
N SER A 236 19.42 -6.48 -15.00
CA SER A 236 18.24 -6.92 -14.25
C SER A 236 18.46 -8.24 -13.49
N GLY A 237 19.70 -8.75 -13.40
CA GLY A 237 20.07 -9.95 -12.63
C GLY A 237 19.72 -11.27 -13.30
N TYR A 238 19.66 -11.32 -14.65
CA TYR A 238 19.48 -12.54 -15.44
C TYR A 238 20.75 -12.86 -16.22
N GLU A 239 21.35 -14.02 -15.97
CA GLU A 239 22.55 -14.49 -16.65
C GLU A 239 22.29 -14.86 -18.13
N HIS A 240 21.04 -15.25 -18.46
CA HIS A 240 20.65 -15.74 -19.76
C HIS A 240 19.49 -14.94 -20.34
N GLN A 241 19.69 -14.34 -21.53
CA GLN A 241 18.70 -13.58 -22.25
C GLN A 241 17.40 -14.38 -22.52
N GLY A 242 17.49 -15.70 -22.77
CA GLY A 242 16.32 -16.55 -22.99
C GLY A 242 15.42 -16.67 -21.75
N LYS A 243 16.04 -16.90 -20.57
CA LYS A 243 15.32 -16.94 -19.28
C LYS A 243 14.71 -15.57 -18.95
N PHE A 244 15.43 -14.47 -19.21
CA PHE A 244 14.93 -13.11 -19.08
C PHE A 244 13.70 -12.89 -19.96
N GLY A 245 13.80 -13.20 -21.27
CA GLY A 245 12.71 -12.99 -22.23
C GLY A 245 11.43 -13.72 -21.83
N SER A 246 11.54 -14.97 -21.35
CA SER A 246 10.38 -15.72 -20.83
C SER A 246 9.79 -15.07 -19.59
N ALA A 247 10.62 -14.75 -18.59
CA ALA A 247 10.18 -14.14 -17.33
C ALA A 247 9.55 -12.76 -17.56
N PHE A 248 10.10 -11.98 -18.51
CA PHE A 248 9.56 -10.67 -18.87
C PHE A 248 8.20 -10.78 -19.56
N ARG A 249 8.05 -11.72 -20.50
CA ARG A 249 6.75 -11.96 -21.17
C ARG A 249 5.68 -12.44 -20.20
N ASP A 250 6.02 -13.32 -19.26
CA ASP A 250 5.11 -13.78 -18.21
C ASP A 250 4.61 -12.62 -17.33
N CYS A 251 5.46 -11.60 -17.11
CA CYS A 251 5.15 -10.46 -16.26
C CYS A 251 4.43 -9.32 -17.01
N SER A 252 4.77 -9.08 -18.29
CA SER A 252 4.31 -7.91 -19.06
C SER A 252 3.36 -8.24 -20.22
N GLY A 253 3.12 -9.52 -20.49
CA GLY A 253 2.28 -9.98 -21.60
C GLY A 253 2.94 -9.87 -22.99
N VAL A 254 4.05 -9.14 -23.11
CA VAL A 254 4.76 -8.89 -24.38
C VAL A 254 6.26 -9.17 -24.26
N SER A 255 6.95 -9.34 -25.39
CA SER A 255 8.41 -9.52 -25.39
C SER A 255 9.14 -8.23 -24.99
N PRO A 256 10.38 -8.31 -24.47
CA PRO A 256 11.18 -7.12 -24.15
C PRO A 256 11.33 -6.15 -25.31
N LEU A 257 11.55 -6.67 -26.54
CA LEU A 257 11.69 -5.85 -27.74
C LEU A 257 10.40 -5.14 -28.11
N GLU A 258 9.28 -5.82 -28.00
CA GLU A 258 7.95 -5.26 -28.23
C GLU A 258 7.59 -4.20 -27.19
N TYR A 259 7.87 -4.47 -25.91
CA TYR A 259 7.71 -3.48 -24.82
C TYR A 259 8.50 -2.20 -25.09
N ARG A 260 9.76 -2.32 -25.51
CA ARG A 260 10.60 -1.16 -25.90
C ARG A 260 9.92 -0.36 -27.00
N ARG A 261 9.46 -1.04 -28.08
CA ARG A 261 8.83 -0.38 -29.22
C ARG A 261 7.56 0.39 -28.83
N LEU A 262 6.74 -0.18 -27.94
CA LEU A 262 5.49 0.44 -27.50
C LEU A 262 5.73 1.64 -26.58
N ASN A 263 6.69 1.54 -25.67
CA ASN A 263 6.91 2.60 -24.68
C ASN A 263 7.81 3.75 -25.17
N ARG A 264 8.64 3.55 -26.20
CA ARG A 264 9.39 4.65 -26.80
C ARG A 264 8.55 5.58 -27.67
N LYS A 265 7.53 5.06 -28.36
CA LYS A 265 6.63 5.92 -29.16
C LYS A 265 5.84 6.91 -28.32
N THR A 266 5.56 6.56 -27.07
CA THR A 266 4.83 7.45 -26.13
C THR A 266 5.70 8.60 -25.61
N SER A 267 7.04 8.48 -25.64
CA SER A 267 7.98 9.53 -25.18
C SER A 267 8.35 10.54 -26.29
N GLU A 268 8.13 10.21 -27.55
CA GLU A 268 8.39 11.11 -28.70
C GLU A 268 7.15 11.95 -29.08
N GLU A 269 5.98 11.62 -28.57
CA GLU A 269 4.71 12.32 -28.80
C GLU A 269 4.28 13.27 -27.66
N LEU A 270 5.10 13.42 -26.59
CA LEU A 270 4.94 14.36 -25.48
C LEU A 270 6.00 15.46 -25.50
#